data_65e04e40ba0fae34e2ab4d7bbe7af924
#
_entry.id   65e04e40ba0fae34e2ab4d7bbe7af924
#
_cell.length_a   1.000
_cell.length_b   1.000
_cell.length_c   1.000
_cell.angle_alpha   90.00
_cell.angle_beta   90.00
_cell.angle_gamma   90.00
#
_symmetry.space_group_name_H-M   'P 1'
#
loop_
_entity.id
_entity.type
_entity.pdbx_description
1 polymer ?
#
loop_
_entity_poly.entity_id
_entity_poly.type
_entity_poly.pdbx_seq_one_letter_code
_entity_poly.pdbx_strand_id
1 'polypeptide(L)'
;MKRIVVLGAGESGSGAAILAKEKGFDVFVSDCGTISDPYRALLDQNGVSWEDGKHSEELILNADEVVKSPGIPLTAPLIQKLQAQGTPIISEIEFASRYTNAKMICITGSNGKTTTTSLIFYILKQAGLNVGLAGNIGNSLALQVAHEDHDYYVIELSSFQLDNMYDFKADVAILLNITPDHLDRYDYKFQNYVDAKFRITRNQTKEDSFIYWAEDPVIDREMKRLQLGATLYPYGFTVPNPLPVSEEELALKGRHNVLNSMAATIAANVVGIKKEVIRESLKTFQGVEHRLQYVATVRGVRWINDSKATNVNSCWYALESMTTPTVLILGGKDKGNDYSEIDELVNEKCHTLVFMGLHNEKLREHFGKLVESQKSKVERPIQIIDTNNLHDAVQAAYHAAKEGDTVLLSPCCASFDLFKSYEDRGEQFMEAVRKL
;
A
#
# COMPACT_ATOMS: atom_id res chain seq x y z
N MET A 1 33.58 9.22 -15.28
CA MET A 1 32.75 8.43 -14.34
C MET A 1 31.32 8.89 -14.58
N LYS A 2 30.38 7.97 -14.78
CA LYS A 2 28.96 8.33 -14.98
C LYS A 2 28.42 8.92 -13.67
N ARG A 3 27.65 10.02 -13.77
CA ARG A 3 27.10 10.74 -12.62
C ARG A 3 25.64 10.36 -12.41
N ILE A 4 25.33 9.85 -11.21
CA ILE A 4 23.97 9.57 -10.76
C ILE A 4 23.55 10.62 -9.73
N VAL A 5 22.43 11.27 -9.97
CA VAL A 5 21.81 12.15 -8.98
C VAL A 5 20.57 11.47 -8.43
N VAL A 6 20.45 11.45 -7.11
CA VAL A 6 19.30 10.91 -6.41
C VAL A 6 18.46 12.04 -5.85
N LEU A 7 17.18 12.09 -6.21
CA LEU A 7 16.22 13.08 -5.72
C LEU A 7 15.30 12.47 -4.67
N GLY A 8 15.41 13.01 -3.44
CA GLY A 8 14.79 12.50 -2.25
C GLY A 8 15.71 11.52 -1.49
N ALA A 9 15.92 11.75 -0.20
CA ALA A 9 16.87 11.04 0.65
C ALA A 9 16.18 10.20 1.75
N GLY A 10 14.98 9.73 1.50
CA GLY A 10 14.34 8.71 2.33
C GLY A 10 14.92 7.31 2.08
N GLU A 11 14.21 6.27 2.53
CA GLU A 11 14.60 4.86 2.42
C GLU A 11 15.09 4.47 1.01
N SER A 12 14.26 4.68 -0.01
CA SER A 12 14.58 4.30 -1.40
C SER A 12 15.75 5.12 -1.96
N GLY A 13 15.79 6.44 -1.67
CA GLY A 13 16.83 7.29 -2.23
C GLY A 13 18.19 7.02 -1.61
N SER A 14 18.26 6.86 -0.29
CA SER A 14 19.52 6.54 0.40
C SER A 14 20.04 5.16 -0.05
N GLY A 15 19.17 4.16 -0.19
CA GLY A 15 19.54 2.85 -0.73
C GLY A 15 20.08 2.91 -2.16
N ALA A 16 19.41 3.66 -3.05
CA ALA A 16 19.88 3.87 -4.43
C ALA A 16 21.24 4.54 -4.49
N ALA A 17 21.46 5.54 -3.62
CA ALA A 17 22.74 6.26 -3.56
C ALA A 17 23.90 5.34 -3.12
N ILE A 18 23.67 4.49 -2.13
CA ILE A 18 24.68 3.52 -1.64
C ILE A 18 25.01 2.52 -2.73
N LEU A 19 23.99 1.89 -3.35
CA LEU A 19 24.22 0.96 -4.44
C LEU A 19 24.98 1.63 -5.59
N ALA A 20 24.61 2.83 -5.99
CA ALA A 20 25.30 3.56 -7.04
C ALA A 20 26.77 3.83 -6.66
N LYS A 21 27.05 4.20 -5.41
CA LYS A 21 28.41 4.41 -4.91
C LYS A 21 29.25 3.14 -4.97
N GLU A 22 28.68 2.01 -4.53
CA GLU A 22 29.36 0.70 -4.58
C GLU A 22 29.62 0.21 -6.01
N LYS A 23 28.75 0.58 -6.97
CA LYS A 23 28.97 0.31 -8.40
C LYS A 23 29.92 1.28 -9.07
N GLY A 24 30.53 2.20 -8.31
CA GLY A 24 31.60 3.10 -8.79
C GLY A 24 31.10 4.32 -9.55
N PHE A 25 29.86 4.78 -9.31
CA PHE A 25 29.35 6.02 -9.88
C PHE A 25 29.81 7.26 -9.08
N ASP A 26 29.80 8.43 -9.74
CA ASP A 26 29.79 9.71 -9.06
C ASP A 26 28.37 9.99 -8.58
N VAL A 27 28.15 10.05 -7.25
CA VAL A 27 26.82 10.11 -6.65
C VAL A 27 26.61 11.40 -5.89
N PHE A 28 25.48 12.06 -6.16
CA PHE A 28 25.00 13.20 -5.40
C PHE A 28 23.54 13.03 -5.02
N VAL A 29 23.21 13.26 -3.74
CA VAL A 29 21.83 13.18 -3.23
C VAL A 29 21.32 14.58 -2.93
N SER A 30 20.09 14.89 -3.37
CA SER A 30 19.47 16.19 -3.09
C SER A 30 18.03 15.99 -2.58
N ASP A 31 17.71 16.62 -1.46
CA ASP A 31 16.37 16.64 -0.88
C ASP A 31 15.92 18.06 -0.57
N CYS A 32 14.70 18.43 -0.99
CA CYS A 32 14.14 19.76 -0.69
C CYS A 32 13.68 19.90 0.77
N GLY A 33 13.44 18.79 1.46
CA GLY A 33 13.15 18.72 2.88
C GLY A 33 14.40 18.48 3.73
N THR A 34 14.23 18.33 5.02
CA THR A 34 15.30 17.93 5.92
C THR A 34 15.49 16.42 5.88
N ILE A 35 16.68 15.95 5.57
CA ILE A 35 17.01 14.53 5.63
C ILE A 35 17.04 14.11 7.11
N SER A 36 16.40 13.01 7.46
CA SER A 36 16.42 12.50 8.83
C SER A 36 17.81 11.98 9.23
N ASP A 37 18.14 12.08 10.51
CA ASP A 37 19.47 11.73 11.02
C ASP A 37 19.92 10.30 10.66
N PRO A 38 19.09 9.26 10.68
CA PRO A 38 19.50 7.92 10.25
C PRO A 38 19.99 7.88 8.79
N TYR A 39 19.30 8.56 7.88
CA TYR A 39 19.70 8.58 6.46
C TYR A 39 20.91 9.49 6.21
N ARG A 40 21.07 10.60 6.94
CA ARG A 40 22.29 11.40 6.90
C ARG A 40 23.49 10.55 7.31
N ALA A 41 23.40 9.89 8.46
CA ALA A 41 24.46 9.02 8.97
C ALA A 41 24.82 7.91 7.96
N LEU A 42 23.79 7.31 7.32
CA LEU A 42 23.97 6.27 6.32
C LEU A 42 24.70 6.78 5.08
N LEU A 43 24.35 7.97 4.57
CA LEU A 43 25.00 8.60 3.43
C LEU A 43 26.46 8.98 3.77
N ASP A 44 26.70 9.58 4.94
CA ASP A 44 28.04 9.98 5.39
C ASP A 44 28.97 8.79 5.56
N GLN A 45 28.50 7.70 6.17
CA GLN A 45 29.25 6.45 6.36
C GLN A 45 29.70 5.83 5.03
N ASN A 46 28.91 6.00 3.98
CA ASN A 46 29.22 5.49 2.65
C ASN A 46 29.91 6.52 1.73
N GLY A 47 30.29 7.69 2.28
CA GLY A 47 31.00 8.73 1.55
C GLY A 47 30.21 9.29 0.36
N VAL A 48 28.88 9.38 0.50
CA VAL A 48 27.98 9.97 -0.49
C VAL A 48 27.80 11.46 -0.20
N SER A 49 28.04 12.30 -1.20
CA SER A 49 27.78 13.74 -1.08
C SER A 49 26.29 14.03 -1.18
N TRP A 50 25.80 14.91 -0.32
CA TRP A 50 24.37 15.25 -0.27
C TRP A 50 24.13 16.72 0.10
N GLU A 51 22.92 17.20 -0.19
CA GLU A 51 22.35 18.46 0.30
C GLU A 51 20.91 18.25 0.76
N ASP A 52 20.44 19.11 1.67
CA ASP A 52 19.03 19.13 2.08
C ASP A 52 18.50 20.58 2.23
N GLY A 53 17.17 20.70 2.37
CA GLY A 53 16.47 21.98 2.47
C GLY A 53 16.45 22.79 1.17
N LYS A 54 16.99 22.28 0.09
CA LYS A 54 17.05 22.93 -1.23
C LYS A 54 17.36 21.93 -2.35
N HIS A 55 17.30 22.43 -3.58
CA HIS A 55 17.83 21.75 -4.77
C HIS A 55 18.79 22.71 -5.51
N SER A 56 20.08 22.38 -5.49
CA SER A 56 21.10 23.13 -6.27
C SER A 56 21.10 22.62 -7.71
N GLU A 57 20.44 23.35 -8.60
CA GLU A 57 20.24 22.96 -10.01
C GLU A 57 21.56 22.66 -10.72
N GLU A 58 22.63 23.45 -10.47
CA GLU A 58 23.94 23.24 -11.05
C GLU A 58 24.58 21.89 -10.69
N LEU A 59 24.19 21.29 -9.54
CA LEU A 59 24.68 20.00 -9.10
C LEU A 59 23.77 18.85 -9.58
N ILE A 60 22.54 19.15 -10.01
CA ILE A 60 21.53 18.18 -10.42
C ILE A 60 21.45 18.08 -11.94
N LEU A 61 21.43 19.21 -12.65
CA LEU A 61 21.21 19.23 -14.11
C LEU A 61 22.39 18.68 -14.92
N ASN A 62 23.53 18.41 -14.29
CA ASN A 62 24.69 17.75 -14.91
C ASN A 62 24.67 16.22 -14.71
N ALA A 63 23.54 15.63 -14.27
CA ALA A 63 23.40 14.21 -14.13
C ALA A 63 23.36 13.47 -15.48
N ASP A 64 24.04 12.33 -15.56
CA ASP A 64 23.85 11.38 -16.67
C ASP A 64 22.56 10.56 -16.53
N GLU A 65 22.10 10.36 -15.28
CA GLU A 65 20.85 9.68 -14.94
C GLU A 65 20.37 10.11 -13.56
N VAL A 66 19.07 10.18 -13.38
CA VAL A 66 18.44 10.57 -12.11
C VAL A 66 17.61 9.42 -11.55
N VAL A 67 17.86 9.07 -10.29
CA VAL A 67 16.98 8.18 -9.52
C VAL A 67 16.06 9.05 -8.68
N LYS A 68 14.75 8.95 -8.92
CA LYS A 68 13.74 9.82 -8.33
C LYS A 68 12.89 9.10 -7.29
N SER A 69 12.75 9.69 -6.10
CA SER A 69 11.74 9.23 -5.11
C SER A 69 10.32 9.26 -5.69
N PRO A 70 9.49 8.23 -5.45
CA PRO A 70 8.11 8.18 -5.94
C PRO A 70 7.24 9.33 -5.41
N GLY A 71 7.59 9.93 -4.27
CA GLY A 71 6.91 11.10 -3.71
C GLY A 71 7.00 12.35 -4.58
N ILE A 72 8.06 12.52 -5.37
CA ILE A 72 8.26 13.70 -6.23
C ILE A 72 7.39 13.58 -7.49
N PRO A 73 6.48 14.54 -7.76
CA PRO A 73 5.62 14.48 -8.94
C PRO A 73 6.40 14.76 -10.23
N LEU A 74 5.95 14.17 -11.34
CA LEU A 74 6.53 14.45 -12.67
C LEU A 74 6.32 15.88 -13.12
N THR A 75 5.36 16.59 -12.54
CA THR A 75 5.09 18.01 -12.78
C THR A 75 6.00 18.97 -12.02
N ALA A 76 6.87 18.47 -11.14
CA ALA A 76 7.82 19.32 -10.42
C ALA A 76 8.75 20.05 -11.40
N PRO A 77 9.00 21.38 -11.21
CA PRO A 77 9.77 22.19 -12.17
C PRO A 77 11.16 21.60 -12.48
N LEU A 78 11.86 21.07 -11.47
CA LEU A 78 13.15 20.44 -11.65
C LEU A 78 13.07 19.17 -12.51
N ILE A 79 12.04 18.36 -12.31
CA ILE A 79 11.80 17.14 -13.10
C ILE A 79 11.52 17.51 -14.57
N GLN A 80 10.72 18.54 -14.80
CA GLN A 80 10.46 19.02 -16.17
C GLN A 80 11.71 19.54 -16.88
N LYS A 81 12.61 20.22 -16.14
CA LYS A 81 13.91 20.65 -16.70
C LYS A 81 14.78 19.45 -17.11
N LEU A 82 14.88 18.44 -16.25
CA LEU A 82 15.61 17.21 -16.54
C LEU A 82 15.03 16.47 -17.75
N GLN A 83 13.70 16.38 -17.84
CA GLN A 83 13.02 15.78 -18.99
C GLN A 83 13.27 16.56 -20.29
N ALA A 84 13.25 17.91 -20.22
CA ALA A 84 13.53 18.77 -21.37
C ALA A 84 14.97 18.62 -21.88
N GLN A 85 15.93 18.28 -21.00
CA GLN A 85 17.31 17.95 -21.35
C GLN A 85 17.48 16.53 -21.90
N GLY A 86 16.44 15.67 -21.80
CA GLY A 86 16.53 14.25 -22.15
C GLY A 86 17.28 13.42 -21.12
N THR A 87 17.48 13.90 -19.89
CA THR A 87 18.11 13.14 -18.81
C THR A 87 17.19 11.99 -18.38
N PRO A 88 17.64 10.74 -18.39
CA PRO A 88 16.86 9.61 -17.93
C PRO A 88 16.48 9.75 -16.45
N ILE A 89 15.18 9.56 -16.13
CA ILE A 89 14.64 9.64 -14.78
C ILE A 89 13.97 8.31 -14.47
N ILE A 90 14.53 7.59 -13.51
CA ILE A 90 14.11 6.22 -13.18
C ILE A 90 13.73 6.08 -11.70
N SER A 91 13.02 5.00 -11.37
CA SER A 91 12.77 4.62 -9.98
C SER A 91 13.98 3.90 -9.38
N GLU A 92 14.02 3.84 -8.06
CA GLU A 92 14.98 3.02 -7.32
C GLU A 92 14.91 1.54 -7.70
N ILE A 93 13.68 1.02 -7.92
CA ILE A 93 13.45 -0.37 -8.34
C ILE A 93 14.06 -0.65 -9.71
N GLU A 94 13.83 0.26 -10.67
CA GLU A 94 14.45 0.20 -12.00
C GLU A 94 15.98 0.18 -11.91
N PHE A 95 16.54 1.05 -11.08
CA PHE A 95 17.99 1.13 -10.89
C PHE A 95 18.55 -0.14 -10.26
N ALA A 96 17.95 -0.62 -9.17
CA ALA A 96 18.43 -1.77 -8.42
C ALA A 96 18.35 -3.08 -9.21
N SER A 97 17.30 -3.25 -10.01
CA SER A 97 17.08 -4.48 -10.79
C SER A 97 18.22 -4.79 -11.79
N ARG A 98 18.99 -3.79 -12.18
CA ARG A 98 20.14 -3.94 -13.07
C ARG A 98 21.32 -4.68 -12.44
N TYR A 99 21.32 -4.82 -11.11
CA TYR A 99 22.47 -5.33 -10.33
C TYR A 99 22.17 -6.61 -9.57
N THR A 100 21.06 -7.25 -9.85
CA THR A 100 20.70 -8.56 -9.29
C THR A 100 20.13 -9.49 -10.36
N ASN A 101 20.30 -10.80 -10.17
CA ASN A 101 19.70 -11.84 -11.00
C ASN A 101 18.53 -12.54 -10.27
N ALA A 102 18.12 -12.04 -9.11
CA ALA A 102 17.03 -12.60 -8.34
C ALA A 102 15.71 -12.52 -9.11
N LYS A 103 14.83 -13.48 -8.93
CA LYS A 103 13.50 -13.48 -9.52
C LYS A 103 12.61 -12.43 -8.82
N MET A 104 11.94 -11.61 -9.60
CA MET A 104 11.11 -10.49 -9.15
C MET A 104 9.63 -10.87 -9.14
N ILE A 105 9.04 -11.00 -7.95
CA ILE A 105 7.61 -11.22 -7.74
C ILE A 105 7.00 -9.88 -7.34
N CYS A 106 6.27 -9.25 -8.24
CA CYS A 106 5.84 -7.87 -8.11
C CYS A 106 4.33 -7.75 -7.95
N ILE A 107 3.89 -6.98 -6.99
CA ILE A 107 2.47 -6.82 -6.65
C ILE A 107 2.07 -5.36 -6.77
N THR A 108 1.01 -5.07 -7.53
CA THR A 108 0.35 -3.77 -7.58
C THR A 108 -1.17 -3.92 -7.51
N GLY A 109 -1.86 -2.81 -7.37
CA GLY A 109 -3.31 -2.70 -7.28
C GLY A 109 -3.69 -1.44 -6.49
N SER A 110 -4.95 -1.10 -6.42
CA SER A 110 -5.43 -0.04 -5.55
C SER A 110 -5.39 -0.51 -4.10
N ASN A 111 -5.95 -1.67 -3.81
CA ASN A 111 -6.05 -2.26 -2.46
C ASN A 111 -5.46 -3.68 -2.41
N GLY A 112 -5.15 -4.15 -1.20
CA GLY A 112 -4.66 -5.52 -0.96
C GLY A 112 -3.16 -5.74 -1.17
N LYS A 113 -2.43 -4.78 -1.75
CA LYS A 113 -1.00 -4.90 -2.06
C LYS A 113 -0.18 -5.42 -0.89
N THR A 114 -0.18 -4.72 0.23
CA THR A 114 0.64 -5.06 1.40
C THR A 114 0.31 -6.43 1.97
N THR A 115 -0.98 -6.75 2.07
CA THR A 115 -1.42 -8.07 2.56
C THR A 115 -0.92 -9.18 1.66
N THR A 116 -1.12 -9.05 0.34
CA THR A 116 -0.70 -10.06 -0.64
C THR A 116 0.81 -10.19 -0.70
N THR A 117 1.55 -9.08 -0.72
CA THR A 117 3.02 -9.06 -0.71
C THR A 117 3.56 -9.74 0.54
N SER A 118 3.05 -9.39 1.72
CA SER A 118 3.47 -10.00 2.99
C SER A 118 3.11 -11.48 3.07
N LEU A 119 1.95 -11.88 2.55
CA LEU A 119 1.52 -13.28 2.52
C LEU A 119 2.42 -14.11 1.58
N ILE A 120 2.74 -13.62 0.38
CA ILE A 120 3.68 -14.28 -0.54
C ILE A 120 5.05 -14.40 0.11
N PHE A 121 5.58 -13.32 0.67
CA PHE A 121 6.86 -13.33 1.37
C PHE A 121 6.87 -14.38 2.50
N TYR A 122 5.80 -14.42 3.31
CA TYR A 122 5.63 -15.40 4.37
C TYR A 122 5.65 -16.85 3.82
N ILE A 123 4.89 -17.13 2.77
CA ILE A 123 4.85 -18.48 2.13
C ILE A 123 6.25 -18.89 1.65
N LEU A 124 6.98 -17.99 0.99
CA LEU A 124 8.32 -18.30 0.47
C LEU A 124 9.32 -18.51 1.62
N LYS A 125 9.24 -17.74 2.70
CA LYS A 125 10.04 -17.95 3.91
C LYS A 125 9.73 -19.28 4.59
N GLN A 126 8.45 -19.66 4.70
CA GLN A 126 8.04 -20.96 5.26
C GLN A 126 8.50 -22.13 4.38
N ALA A 127 8.68 -21.92 3.08
CA ALA A 127 9.27 -22.88 2.17
C ALA A 127 10.81 -22.97 2.27
N GLY A 128 11.45 -22.14 3.09
CA GLY A 128 12.90 -22.12 3.28
C GLY A 128 13.67 -21.40 2.18
N LEU A 129 13.01 -20.59 1.35
CA LEU A 129 13.68 -19.85 0.28
C LEU A 129 14.43 -18.62 0.81
N ASN A 130 15.54 -18.30 0.12
CA ASN A 130 16.26 -17.05 0.34
C ASN A 130 15.55 -15.92 -0.40
N VAL A 131 14.70 -15.18 0.33
CA VAL A 131 13.80 -14.15 -0.23
C VAL A 131 13.89 -12.84 0.53
N GLY A 132 14.00 -11.73 -0.22
CA GLY A 132 13.92 -10.35 0.27
C GLY A 132 12.52 -9.77 0.10
N LEU A 133 12.17 -8.82 0.96
CA LEU A 133 10.92 -8.04 0.91
C LEU A 133 11.27 -6.57 0.63
N ALA A 134 10.73 -5.99 -0.43
CA ALA A 134 11.13 -4.66 -0.86
C ALA A 134 9.98 -3.86 -1.50
N GLY A 135 10.28 -2.62 -1.86
CA GLY A 135 9.39 -1.71 -2.59
C GLY A 135 8.71 -0.69 -1.69
N ASN A 136 7.38 -0.58 -1.77
CA ASN A 136 6.59 0.33 -0.95
C ASN A 136 6.42 -0.14 0.50
N ILE A 137 6.90 -1.34 0.80
CA ILE A 137 7.03 -1.95 2.14
C ILE A 137 8.36 -2.71 2.20
N GLY A 138 8.81 -3.05 3.40
CA GLY A 138 10.12 -3.67 3.61
C GLY A 138 11.25 -2.65 3.48
N ASN A 139 12.44 -3.13 3.20
CA ASN A 139 13.62 -2.28 3.01
C ASN A 139 13.78 -1.88 1.53
N SER A 140 14.57 -0.83 1.27
CA SER A 140 14.98 -0.45 -0.09
C SER A 140 15.53 -1.65 -0.85
N LEU A 141 15.03 -1.91 -2.07
CA LEU A 141 15.57 -2.94 -2.95
C LEU A 141 17.05 -2.70 -3.25
N ALA A 142 17.39 -1.44 -3.52
CA ALA A 142 18.76 -1.06 -3.84
C ALA A 142 19.72 -1.31 -2.66
N LEU A 143 19.28 -1.03 -1.43
CA LEU A 143 20.09 -1.29 -0.24
C LEU A 143 20.30 -2.80 -0.01
N GLN A 144 19.24 -3.60 -0.21
CA GLN A 144 19.36 -5.06 -0.13
C GLN A 144 20.28 -5.59 -1.23
N VAL A 145 20.13 -5.16 -2.49
CA VAL A 145 21.01 -5.56 -3.60
C VAL A 145 22.47 -5.17 -3.40
N ALA A 146 22.72 -4.08 -2.65
CA ALA A 146 24.09 -3.70 -2.28
C ALA A 146 24.71 -4.67 -1.27
N HIS A 147 23.97 -5.10 -0.25
CA HIS A 147 24.51 -5.77 0.93
C HIS A 147 24.11 -7.24 1.08
N GLU A 148 23.09 -7.70 0.36
CA GLU A 148 22.49 -9.02 0.51
C GLU A 148 22.40 -9.73 -0.85
N ASP A 149 22.42 -11.05 -0.83
CA ASP A 149 22.23 -11.88 -2.03
C ASP A 149 20.98 -12.75 -1.84
N HIS A 150 19.91 -12.38 -2.52
CA HIS A 150 18.66 -13.14 -2.50
C HIS A 150 18.38 -13.82 -3.84
N ASP A 151 17.74 -14.99 -3.78
CA ASP A 151 17.28 -15.70 -4.98
C ASP A 151 15.96 -15.14 -5.51
N TYR A 152 15.16 -14.52 -4.60
CA TYR A 152 13.85 -13.94 -4.88
C TYR A 152 13.67 -12.61 -4.17
N TYR A 153 12.95 -11.70 -4.81
CA TYR A 153 12.39 -10.53 -4.15
C TYR A 153 10.88 -10.49 -4.33
N VAL A 154 10.15 -10.27 -3.24
CA VAL A 154 8.73 -9.95 -3.26
C VAL A 154 8.60 -8.45 -3.09
N ILE A 155 8.04 -7.78 -4.10
CA ILE A 155 8.11 -6.32 -4.24
C ILE A 155 6.71 -5.72 -4.32
N GLU A 156 6.37 -4.88 -3.36
CA GLU A 156 5.16 -4.05 -3.47
C GLU A 156 5.44 -2.84 -4.35
N LEU A 157 4.66 -2.65 -5.42
CA LEU A 157 4.82 -1.53 -6.35
C LEU A 157 3.62 -0.59 -6.30
N SER A 158 3.89 0.68 -6.00
CA SER A 158 2.94 1.77 -6.21
C SER A 158 2.88 2.17 -7.69
N SER A 159 1.79 2.83 -8.11
CA SER A 159 1.69 3.38 -9.47
C SER A 159 2.81 4.40 -9.75
N PHE A 160 3.24 5.17 -8.74
CA PHE A 160 4.29 6.17 -8.86
C PHE A 160 5.69 5.58 -9.11
N GLN A 161 5.96 4.38 -8.56
CA GLN A 161 7.19 3.65 -8.87
C GLN A 161 7.15 3.12 -10.31
N LEU A 162 6.02 2.54 -10.71
CA LEU A 162 5.80 2.02 -12.06
C LEU A 162 5.90 3.09 -13.16
N ASP A 163 5.59 4.36 -12.85
CA ASP A 163 5.72 5.47 -13.79
C ASP A 163 7.15 5.69 -14.30
N ASN A 164 8.15 5.35 -13.49
CA ASN A 164 9.56 5.51 -13.81
C ASN A 164 10.30 4.15 -13.90
N MET A 165 9.61 3.14 -14.44
CA MET A 165 10.15 1.81 -14.75
C MET A 165 10.01 1.54 -16.25
N TYR A 166 11.14 1.29 -16.93
CA TYR A 166 11.22 1.22 -18.40
C TYR A 166 11.73 -0.14 -18.89
N ASP A 167 12.90 -0.56 -18.41
CA ASP A 167 13.56 -1.81 -18.79
C ASP A 167 13.31 -2.94 -17.78
N PHE A 168 12.81 -2.58 -16.61
CA PHE A 168 12.45 -3.53 -15.56
C PHE A 168 11.47 -4.59 -16.08
N LYS A 169 11.68 -5.82 -15.65
CA LYS A 169 10.80 -6.95 -15.94
C LYS A 169 10.44 -7.70 -14.65
N ALA A 170 9.17 -7.89 -14.41
CA ALA A 170 8.68 -8.77 -13.35
C ALA A 170 8.62 -10.21 -13.87
N ASP A 171 9.25 -11.19 -13.20
CA ASP A 171 9.10 -12.61 -13.53
C ASP A 171 7.67 -13.09 -13.18
N VAL A 172 7.11 -12.57 -12.08
CA VAL A 172 5.73 -12.76 -11.71
C VAL A 172 5.11 -11.40 -11.40
N ALA A 173 4.21 -10.94 -12.24
CA ALA A 173 3.44 -9.71 -12.01
C ALA A 173 2.05 -10.04 -11.47
N ILE A 174 1.59 -9.30 -10.46
CA ILE A 174 0.28 -9.48 -9.84
C ILE A 174 -0.46 -8.15 -9.82
N LEU A 175 -1.63 -8.12 -10.44
CA LEU A 175 -2.52 -6.96 -10.43
C LEU A 175 -3.82 -7.34 -9.70
N LEU A 176 -4.01 -6.77 -8.51
CA LEU A 176 -5.08 -7.19 -7.61
C LEU A 176 -6.43 -6.59 -7.97
N ASN A 177 -6.48 -5.27 -8.16
CA ASN A 177 -7.69 -4.52 -8.48
C ASN A 177 -7.33 -3.09 -8.90
N ILE A 178 -8.25 -2.41 -9.58
CA ILE A 178 -8.10 -1.00 -9.94
C ILE A 178 -9.37 -0.23 -9.61
N THR A 179 -9.30 0.59 -8.57
CA THR A 179 -10.34 1.55 -8.20
C THR A 179 -9.76 2.96 -8.17
N PRO A 180 -10.55 4.03 -8.40
CA PRO A 180 -10.04 5.40 -8.39
C PRO A 180 -9.29 5.74 -7.10
N ASP A 181 -8.05 6.16 -7.26
CA ASP A 181 -7.20 6.64 -6.17
C ASP A 181 -6.11 7.57 -6.74
N HIS A 182 -5.59 8.50 -5.95
CA HIS A 182 -4.50 9.39 -6.33
C HIS A 182 -4.71 10.15 -7.66
N LEU A 183 -5.95 10.48 -8.03
CA LEU A 183 -6.27 11.09 -9.32
C LEU A 183 -5.62 12.47 -9.50
N ASP A 184 -5.34 13.18 -8.42
CA ASP A 184 -4.56 14.43 -8.38
C ASP A 184 -3.17 14.31 -9.02
N ARG A 185 -2.58 13.11 -8.97
CA ARG A 185 -1.27 12.80 -9.55
C ARG A 185 -1.37 12.35 -11.04
N TYR A 186 -2.58 12.11 -11.55
CA TYR A 186 -2.86 11.58 -12.89
C TYR A 186 -3.79 12.50 -13.70
N ASP A 187 -3.66 13.83 -13.53
CA ASP A 187 -4.44 14.86 -14.22
C ASP A 187 -5.96 14.67 -14.07
N TYR A 188 -6.40 14.07 -12.97
CA TYR A 188 -7.80 13.66 -12.72
C TYR A 188 -8.36 12.75 -13.82
N LYS A 189 -7.48 12.03 -14.55
CA LYS A 189 -7.86 11.06 -15.59
C LYS A 189 -7.63 9.65 -15.08
N PHE A 190 -8.70 8.95 -14.76
CA PHE A 190 -8.63 7.59 -14.23
C PHE A 190 -7.84 6.63 -15.14
N GLN A 191 -7.95 6.79 -16.48
CA GLN A 191 -7.20 5.95 -17.42
C GLN A 191 -5.67 6.08 -17.26
N ASN A 192 -5.14 7.26 -16.91
CA ASN A 192 -3.71 7.43 -16.68
C ASN A 192 -3.23 6.57 -15.48
N TYR A 193 -4.05 6.49 -14.42
CA TYR A 193 -3.78 5.62 -13.27
C TYR A 193 -3.88 4.13 -13.62
N VAL A 194 -4.85 3.74 -14.44
CA VAL A 194 -4.97 2.38 -14.98
C VAL A 194 -3.73 2.01 -15.79
N ASP A 195 -3.33 2.88 -16.73
CA ASP A 195 -2.15 2.65 -17.58
C ASP A 195 -0.85 2.56 -16.75
N ALA A 196 -0.73 3.38 -15.70
CA ALA A 196 0.40 3.30 -14.77
C ALA A 196 0.51 1.92 -14.10
N LYS A 197 -0.62 1.35 -13.64
CA LYS A 197 -0.61 0.01 -13.01
C LYS A 197 -0.30 -1.11 -13.99
N PHE A 198 -0.82 -1.03 -15.21
CA PHE A 198 -0.53 -2.03 -16.23
C PHE A 198 0.94 -2.05 -16.68
N ARG A 199 1.72 -1.02 -16.37
CA ARG A 199 3.18 -1.03 -16.60
C ARG A 199 3.91 -2.16 -15.87
N ILE A 200 3.31 -2.77 -14.85
CA ILE A 200 3.86 -3.96 -14.18
C ILE A 200 4.07 -5.13 -15.16
N THR A 201 3.32 -5.17 -16.26
CA THR A 201 3.43 -6.21 -17.30
C THR A 201 4.43 -5.86 -18.41
N ARG A 202 5.04 -4.66 -18.33
CA ARG A 202 6.02 -4.23 -19.34
C ARG A 202 7.20 -5.18 -19.38
N ASN A 203 7.68 -5.45 -20.58
CA ASN A 203 8.83 -6.32 -20.87
C ASN A 203 8.62 -7.80 -20.51
N GLN A 204 7.45 -8.22 -20.03
CA GLN A 204 7.15 -9.63 -19.81
C GLN A 204 7.08 -10.42 -21.14
N THR A 205 7.54 -11.64 -21.08
CA THR A 205 7.52 -12.62 -22.18
C THR A 205 6.69 -13.84 -21.78
N LYS A 206 6.52 -14.80 -22.67
CA LYS A 206 5.80 -16.07 -22.40
C LYS A 206 6.39 -16.90 -21.24
N GLU A 207 7.62 -16.60 -20.83
CA GLU A 207 8.29 -17.27 -19.71
C GLU A 207 7.91 -16.64 -18.37
N ASP A 208 7.35 -15.42 -18.41
CA ASP A 208 6.94 -14.67 -17.24
C ASP A 208 5.43 -14.88 -16.98
N SER A 209 4.98 -14.60 -15.78
CA SER A 209 3.61 -14.85 -15.34
C SER A 209 2.89 -13.56 -15.01
N PHE A 210 1.64 -13.43 -15.46
CA PHE A 210 0.75 -12.33 -15.07
C PHE A 210 -0.50 -12.88 -14.38
N ILE A 211 -0.65 -12.56 -13.09
CA ILE A 211 -1.74 -12.98 -12.22
C ILE A 211 -2.68 -11.79 -12.02
N TYR A 212 -3.97 -11.95 -12.30
CA TYR A 212 -4.91 -10.85 -12.24
C TYR A 212 -6.32 -11.29 -11.82
N TRP A 213 -7.03 -10.40 -11.12
CA TRP A 213 -8.43 -10.64 -10.75
C TRP A 213 -9.34 -10.48 -11.97
N ALA A 214 -9.92 -11.61 -12.42
CA ALA A 214 -10.69 -11.68 -13.65
C ALA A 214 -12.04 -10.96 -13.60
N GLU A 215 -12.58 -10.72 -12.39
CA GLU A 215 -13.88 -10.09 -12.18
C GLU A 215 -13.78 -8.59 -11.90
N ASP A 216 -12.57 -8.02 -11.82
CA ASP A 216 -12.40 -6.57 -11.75
C ASP A 216 -12.80 -5.95 -13.10
N PRO A 217 -13.82 -5.04 -13.13
CA PRO A 217 -14.35 -4.55 -14.40
C PRO A 217 -13.35 -3.71 -15.18
N VAL A 218 -12.39 -3.07 -14.51
CA VAL A 218 -11.35 -2.26 -15.16
C VAL A 218 -10.30 -3.17 -15.78
N ILE A 219 -9.84 -4.17 -15.00
CA ILE A 219 -8.87 -5.16 -15.50
C ILE A 219 -9.47 -5.95 -16.66
N ASP A 220 -10.70 -6.46 -16.54
CA ASP A 220 -11.38 -7.19 -17.63
C ASP A 220 -11.47 -6.37 -18.93
N ARG A 221 -11.81 -5.08 -18.80
CA ARG A 221 -11.84 -4.17 -19.96
C ARG A 221 -10.46 -4.05 -20.63
N GLU A 222 -9.41 -3.85 -19.85
CA GLU A 222 -8.05 -3.68 -20.37
C GLU A 222 -7.49 -4.99 -20.92
N MET A 223 -7.79 -6.14 -20.32
CA MET A 223 -7.37 -7.45 -20.83
C MET A 223 -7.94 -7.76 -22.22
N LYS A 224 -9.12 -7.23 -22.54
CA LYS A 224 -9.71 -7.35 -23.88
C LYS A 224 -9.03 -6.45 -24.93
N ARG A 225 -8.36 -5.39 -24.47
CA ARG A 225 -7.71 -4.39 -25.33
C ARG A 225 -6.21 -4.67 -25.53
N LEU A 226 -5.54 -5.19 -24.49
CA LEU A 226 -4.10 -5.35 -24.46
C LEU A 226 -3.68 -6.74 -24.94
N GLN A 227 -2.59 -6.79 -25.70
CA GLN A 227 -1.89 -8.04 -26.02
C GLN A 227 -0.65 -8.15 -25.11
N LEU A 228 -0.73 -8.99 -24.10
CA LEU A 228 0.33 -9.18 -23.13
C LEU A 228 1.22 -10.35 -23.55
N GLY A 229 2.54 -10.23 -23.32
CA GLY A 229 3.51 -11.28 -23.64
C GLY A 229 3.55 -12.43 -22.64
N ALA A 230 3.05 -12.20 -21.41
CA ALA A 230 3.13 -13.15 -20.30
C ALA A 230 2.16 -14.31 -20.41
N THR A 231 2.46 -15.41 -19.70
CA THR A 231 1.49 -16.46 -19.40
C THR A 231 0.47 -15.94 -18.40
N LEU A 232 -0.83 -16.07 -18.72
CA LEU A 232 -1.93 -15.44 -17.98
C LEU A 232 -2.52 -16.40 -16.93
N TYR A 233 -2.69 -15.90 -15.70
CA TYR A 233 -3.28 -16.61 -14.57
C TYR A 233 -4.45 -15.81 -13.98
N PRO A 234 -5.68 -15.95 -14.53
CA PRO A 234 -6.85 -15.33 -13.93
C PRO A 234 -7.21 -15.99 -12.60
N TYR A 235 -7.66 -15.19 -11.64
CA TYR A 235 -8.26 -15.68 -10.39
C TYR A 235 -9.55 -14.93 -10.06
N GLY A 236 -10.36 -15.52 -9.19
CA GLY A 236 -11.63 -14.96 -8.74
C GLY A 236 -12.63 -16.07 -8.39
N PHE A 237 -13.87 -15.68 -8.19
CA PHE A 237 -14.95 -16.60 -7.81
C PHE A 237 -15.59 -17.31 -9.01
N THR A 238 -15.42 -16.78 -10.21
CA THR A 238 -15.98 -17.33 -11.46
C THR A 238 -15.01 -18.23 -12.23
N VAL A 239 -13.77 -18.36 -11.74
CA VAL A 239 -12.74 -19.24 -12.31
C VAL A 239 -12.40 -20.36 -11.30
N PRO A 240 -11.69 -21.43 -11.73
CA PRO A 240 -11.31 -22.50 -10.80
C PRO A 240 -10.58 -21.98 -9.57
N ASN A 241 -11.05 -22.38 -8.39
CA ASN A 241 -10.50 -21.94 -7.11
C ASN A 241 -9.07 -22.53 -6.91
N PRO A 242 -8.04 -21.70 -6.77
CA PRO A 242 -6.67 -22.15 -6.57
C PRO A 242 -6.34 -22.54 -5.13
N LEU A 243 -7.20 -22.19 -4.14
CA LEU A 243 -6.92 -22.38 -2.72
C LEU A 243 -6.80 -23.86 -2.35
N PRO A 244 -5.76 -24.26 -1.60
CA PRO A 244 -5.61 -25.61 -1.07
C PRO A 244 -6.38 -25.87 0.23
N VAL A 245 -7.16 -24.88 0.68
CA VAL A 245 -7.97 -24.87 1.93
C VAL A 245 -9.36 -24.31 1.66
N SER A 246 -10.31 -24.55 2.56
CA SER A 246 -11.59 -23.84 2.52
C SER A 246 -11.44 -22.40 3.01
N GLU A 247 -12.41 -21.54 2.68
CA GLU A 247 -12.39 -20.13 3.13
C GLU A 247 -12.44 -20.00 4.66
N GLU A 248 -13.11 -20.93 5.34
CA GLU A 248 -13.21 -20.98 6.79
C GLU A 248 -11.87 -21.30 7.46
N GLU A 249 -11.00 -22.06 6.78
CA GLU A 249 -9.66 -22.40 7.27
C GLU A 249 -8.64 -21.27 7.10
N LEU A 250 -8.92 -20.26 6.24
CA LEU A 250 -8.02 -19.11 6.08
C LEU A 250 -7.88 -18.35 7.39
N ALA A 251 -6.65 -17.99 7.76
CA ALA A 251 -6.39 -17.13 8.91
C ALA A 251 -6.99 -15.73 8.73
N LEU A 252 -6.81 -15.16 7.54
CA LEU A 252 -7.38 -13.87 7.16
C LEU A 252 -8.81 -14.02 6.67
N LYS A 253 -9.75 -13.35 7.33
CA LYS A 253 -11.18 -13.38 7.01
C LYS A 253 -11.59 -12.25 6.07
N GLY A 254 -12.76 -12.41 5.46
CA GLY A 254 -13.37 -11.45 4.55
C GLY A 254 -13.05 -11.73 3.06
N ARG A 255 -14.01 -11.40 2.21
CA ARG A 255 -13.98 -11.71 0.77
C ARG A 255 -12.73 -11.18 0.06
N HIS A 256 -12.28 -9.97 0.42
CA HIS A 256 -11.05 -9.38 -0.13
C HIS A 256 -9.80 -10.19 0.24
N ASN A 257 -9.76 -10.79 1.44
CA ASN A 257 -8.63 -11.62 1.86
C ASN A 257 -8.66 -12.99 1.22
N VAL A 258 -9.84 -13.52 0.86
CA VAL A 258 -9.96 -14.71 0.00
C VAL A 258 -9.30 -14.43 -1.35
N LEU A 259 -9.60 -13.30 -1.99
CA LEU A 259 -8.97 -12.89 -3.26
C LEU A 259 -7.47 -12.69 -3.12
N ASN A 260 -6.99 -12.01 -2.06
CA ASN A 260 -5.57 -11.87 -1.77
C ASN A 260 -4.87 -13.22 -1.61
N SER A 261 -5.54 -14.18 -0.92
CA SER A 261 -5.04 -15.54 -0.72
C SER A 261 -5.01 -16.34 -2.03
N MET A 262 -5.98 -16.16 -2.92
CA MET A 262 -5.99 -16.77 -4.26
C MET A 262 -4.79 -16.29 -5.08
N ALA A 263 -4.56 -14.99 -5.15
CA ALA A 263 -3.43 -14.40 -5.86
C ALA A 263 -2.09 -14.90 -5.31
N ALA A 264 -1.93 -14.93 -3.98
CA ALA A 264 -0.72 -15.43 -3.32
C ALA A 264 -0.50 -16.93 -3.57
N THR A 265 -1.57 -17.73 -3.58
CA THR A 265 -1.51 -19.16 -3.87
C THR A 265 -1.01 -19.42 -5.29
N ILE A 266 -1.53 -18.69 -6.28
CA ILE A 266 -1.08 -18.82 -7.67
C ILE A 266 0.40 -18.42 -7.79
N ALA A 267 0.79 -17.31 -7.20
CA ALA A 267 2.20 -16.86 -7.21
C ALA A 267 3.13 -17.93 -6.60
N ALA A 268 2.76 -18.50 -5.47
CA ALA A 268 3.52 -19.58 -4.83
C ALA A 268 3.58 -20.85 -5.70
N ASN A 269 2.50 -21.22 -6.37
CA ASN A 269 2.48 -22.36 -7.29
C ASN A 269 3.38 -22.11 -8.51
N VAL A 270 3.37 -20.90 -9.08
CA VAL A 270 4.25 -20.50 -10.19
C VAL A 270 5.73 -20.62 -9.81
N VAL A 271 6.07 -20.28 -8.57
CA VAL A 271 7.43 -20.42 -8.02
C VAL A 271 7.79 -21.88 -7.71
N GLY A 272 6.79 -22.77 -7.67
CA GLY A 272 7.00 -24.21 -7.41
C GLY A 272 6.96 -24.60 -5.93
N ILE A 273 6.28 -23.79 -5.09
CA ILE A 273 6.13 -24.11 -3.67
C ILE A 273 5.17 -25.28 -3.48
N LYS A 274 5.52 -26.20 -2.57
CA LYS A 274 4.70 -27.36 -2.24
C LYS A 274 3.34 -26.95 -1.66
N LYS A 275 2.29 -27.65 -2.07
CA LYS A 275 0.91 -27.39 -1.68
C LYS A 275 0.70 -27.41 -0.15
N GLU A 276 1.43 -28.28 0.56
CA GLU A 276 1.37 -28.40 2.01
C GLU A 276 1.88 -27.14 2.70
N VAL A 277 2.99 -26.55 2.20
CA VAL A 277 3.54 -25.30 2.74
C VAL A 277 2.59 -24.14 2.49
N ILE A 278 2.01 -24.04 1.30
CA ILE A 278 1.02 -23.01 0.97
C ILE A 278 -0.19 -23.14 1.92
N ARG A 279 -0.70 -24.36 2.08
CA ARG A 279 -1.84 -24.67 2.97
C ARG A 279 -1.59 -24.20 4.40
N GLU A 280 -0.48 -24.60 5.01
CA GLU A 280 -0.15 -24.24 6.39
C GLU A 280 0.10 -22.73 6.53
N SER A 281 0.72 -22.11 5.55
CA SER A 281 0.94 -20.66 5.56
C SER A 281 -0.36 -19.86 5.52
N LEU A 282 -1.34 -20.28 4.71
CA LEU A 282 -2.66 -19.65 4.64
C LEU A 282 -3.44 -19.76 5.95
N LYS A 283 -3.23 -20.82 6.73
CA LYS A 283 -3.85 -21.03 8.03
C LYS A 283 -3.18 -20.28 9.18
N THR A 284 -1.90 -19.94 9.04
CA THR A 284 -1.08 -19.42 10.15
C THR A 284 -0.64 -17.97 9.98
N PHE A 285 -0.82 -17.38 8.81
CA PHE A 285 -0.42 -16.00 8.56
C PHE A 285 -1.24 -15.01 9.38
N GLN A 286 -0.61 -14.30 10.31
CA GLN A 286 -1.28 -13.40 11.26
C GLN A 286 -1.72 -12.05 10.67
N GLY A 287 -1.51 -11.83 9.37
CA GLY A 287 -1.84 -10.57 8.71
C GLY A 287 -0.72 -9.53 8.80
N VAL A 288 -1.10 -8.30 8.53
CA VAL A 288 -0.21 -7.13 8.53
C VAL A 288 -0.63 -6.20 9.66
N GLU A 289 0.33 -5.65 10.37
CA GLU A 289 0.07 -4.66 11.42
C GLU A 289 -0.78 -3.50 10.87
N HIS A 290 -1.66 -2.99 11.71
CA HIS A 290 -2.60 -1.90 11.41
C HIS A 290 -3.60 -2.19 10.28
N ARG A 291 -3.79 -3.47 9.90
CA ARG A 291 -4.81 -3.89 8.94
C ARG A 291 -5.72 -4.96 9.54
N LEU A 292 -6.95 -4.56 9.89
CA LEU A 292 -7.94 -5.37 10.62
C LEU A 292 -7.32 -6.12 11.81
N GLN A 293 -6.31 -5.53 12.41
CA GLN A 293 -5.53 -6.11 13.50
C GLN A 293 -6.35 -6.13 14.77
N TYR A 294 -6.58 -7.32 15.33
CA TYR A 294 -7.18 -7.45 16.66
C TYR A 294 -6.26 -6.83 17.72
N VAL A 295 -6.82 -5.97 18.56
CA VAL A 295 -6.08 -5.30 19.64
C VAL A 295 -6.37 -5.93 20.99
N ALA A 296 -7.63 -5.95 21.39
CA ALA A 296 -8.10 -6.47 22.67
C ALA A 296 -9.61 -6.69 22.67
N THR A 297 -10.11 -7.40 23.67
CA THR A 297 -11.54 -7.40 24.06
C THR A 297 -11.66 -6.70 25.41
N VAL A 298 -12.36 -5.58 25.44
CA VAL A 298 -12.57 -4.78 26.66
C VAL A 298 -14.07 -4.74 26.95
N ARG A 299 -14.50 -5.19 28.11
CA ARG A 299 -15.92 -5.31 28.53
C ARG A 299 -16.79 -6.08 27.52
N GLY A 300 -16.26 -7.13 26.88
CA GLY A 300 -16.96 -7.90 25.85
C GLY A 300 -17.05 -7.22 24.48
N VAL A 301 -16.40 -6.06 24.30
CA VAL A 301 -16.29 -5.31 23.04
C VAL A 301 -14.96 -5.64 22.37
N ARG A 302 -14.98 -6.04 21.08
CA ARG A 302 -13.79 -6.29 20.29
C ARG A 302 -13.24 -4.96 19.73
N TRP A 303 -11.94 -4.76 19.85
CA TRP A 303 -11.25 -3.59 19.30
C TRP A 303 -10.35 -4.00 18.16
N ILE A 304 -10.54 -3.37 17.00
CA ILE A 304 -9.83 -3.67 15.75
C ILE A 304 -9.14 -2.42 15.23
N ASN A 305 -7.84 -2.55 14.96
CA ASN A 305 -7.01 -1.53 14.38
C ASN A 305 -6.87 -1.76 12.86
N ASP A 306 -7.48 -0.87 12.08
CA ASP A 306 -7.34 -0.82 10.62
C ASP A 306 -6.82 0.57 10.18
N SER A 307 -5.87 1.10 10.94
CA SER A 307 -5.29 2.44 10.68
C SER A 307 -4.73 2.60 9.28
N LYS A 308 -4.36 1.51 8.61
CA LYS A 308 -3.88 1.49 7.22
C LYS A 308 -4.99 1.77 6.19
N ALA A 309 -6.26 1.81 6.56
CA ALA A 309 -7.37 2.20 5.71
C ALA A 309 -7.39 3.72 5.47
N THR A 310 -6.54 4.21 4.60
CA THR A 310 -6.35 5.64 4.31
C THR A 310 -7.18 6.15 3.13
N ASN A 311 -8.13 5.35 2.64
CA ASN A 311 -9.11 5.68 1.62
C ASN A 311 -10.47 5.01 1.91
N VAL A 312 -11.53 5.48 1.26
CA VAL A 312 -12.92 5.03 1.49
C VAL A 312 -13.08 3.56 1.12
N ASN A 313 -12.52 3.13 0.00
CA ASN A 313 -12.62 1.74 -0.47
C ASN A 313 -11.99 0.74 0.51
N SER A 314 -10.88 1.10 1.17
CA SER A 314 -10.30 0.25 2.24
C SER A 314 -11.24 0.12 3.43
N CYS A 315 -11.89 1.20 3.84
CA CYS A 315 -12.88 1.18 4.90
C CYS A 315 -14.13 0.37 4.50
N TRP A 316 -14.53 0.41 3.24
CA TRP A 316 -15.62 -0.42 2.70
C TRP A 316 -15.36 -1.91 2.99
N TYR A 317 -14.18 -2.41 2.63
CA TYR A 317 -13.81 -3.81 2.88
C TYR A 317 -13.70 -4.13 4.39
N ALA A 318 -13.23 -3.17 5.18
CA ALA A 318 -13.17 -3.35 6.62
C ALA A 318 -14.59 -3.51 7.21
N LEU A 319 -15.51 -2.64 6.82
CA LEU A 319 -16.92 -2.72 7.23
C LEU A 319 -17.61 -4.00 6.72
N GLU A 320 -17.40 -4.38 5.46
CA GLU A 320 -17.94 -5.62 4.90
C GLU A 320 -17.59 -6.83 5.78
N SER A 321 -16.36 -6.87 6.29
CA SER A 321 -15.86 -7.97 7.12
C SER A 321 -16.40 -7.98 8.56
N MET A 322 -17.08 -6.92 9.00
CA MET A 322 -17.68 -6.87 10.34
C MET A 322 -18.93 -7.74 10.42
N THR A 323 -19.00 -8.57 11.46
CA THR A 323 -20.11 -9.51 11.72
C THR A 323 -20.94 -9.16 12.96
N THR A 324 -20.59 -8.09 13.64
CA THR A 324 -21.27 -7.59 14.85
C THR A 324 -21.59 -6.10 14.69
N PRO A 325 -22.55 -5.56 15.47
CA PRO A 325 -22.80 -4.12 15.48
C PRO A 325 -21.51 -3.35 15.75
N THR A 326 -21.31 -2.26 15.02
CA THR A 326 -20.00 -1.59 14.96
C THR A 326 -20.08 -0.13 15.41
N VAL A 327 -19.09 0.28 16.20
CA VAL A 327 -18.72 1.67 16.42
C VAL A 327 -17.53 1.95 15.48
N LEU A 328 -17.72 2.82 14.50
CA LEU A 328 -16.70 3.17 13.53
C LEU A 328 -15.99 4.46 13.90
N ILE A 329 -14.66 4.41 14.06
CA ILE A 329 -13.80 5.58 14.19
C ILE A 329 -13.23 5.92 12.81
N LEU A 330 -13.56 7.10 12.29
CA LEU A 330 -13.13 7.58 10.98
C LEU A 330 -12.73 9.05 11.02
N GLY A 331 -11.90 9.47 10.06
CA GLY A 331 -11.41 10.83 9.93
C GLY A 331 -9.90 10.95 9.77
N GLY A 332 -9.45 12.17 9.59
CA GLY A 332 -8.07 12.53 9.27
C GLY A 332 -8.01 13.51 8.10
N LYS A 333 -6.85 13.57 7.41
CA LYS A 333 -6.68 14.46 6.25
C LYS A 333 -7.44 13.91 5.04
N ASP A 334 -8.55 14.55 4.69
CA ASP A 334 -9.34 14.24 3.49
C ASP A 334 -8.57 14.59 2.21
N LYS A 335 -8.69 13.73 1.19
CA LYS A 335 -8.03 13.89 -0.13
C LYS A 335 -9.05 14.04 -1.28
N GLY A 336 -10.26 14.52 -0.99
CA GLY A 336 -11.34 14.58 -1.95
C GLY A 336 -12.23 13.32 -1.96
N ASN A 337 -12.32 12.63 -0.83
CA ASN A 337 -13.06 11.37 -0.69
C ASN A 337 -14.55 11.53 -1.04
N ASP A 338 -15.12 10.51 -1.67
CA ASP A 338 -16.56 10.30 -1.78
C ASP A 338 -16.99 9.26 -0.74
N TYR A 339 -17.64 9.69 0.31
CA TYR A 339 -18.07 8.80 1.39
C TYR A 339 -19.35 8.04 1.08
N SER A 340 -20.07 8.37 -0.01
CA SER A 340 -21.29 7.66 -0.39
C SER A 340 -21.05 6.17 -0.70
N GLU A 341 -19.83 5.80 -1.04
CA GLU A 341 -19.44 4.42 -1.29
C GLU A 341 -19.62 3.49 -0.08
N ILE A 342 -19.60 4.05 1.15
CA ILE A 342 -19.76 3.26 2.40
C ILE A 342 -21.10 3.44 3.08
N ASP A 343 -22.01 4.26 2.55
CA ASP A 343 -23.29 4.58 3.17
C ASP A 343 -24.13 3.34 3.49
N GLU A 344 -24.21 2.40 2.57
CA GLU A 344 -24.99 1.17 2.73
C GLU A 344 -24.47 0.34 3.91
N LEU A 345 -23.15 0.12 3.98
CA LEU A 345 -22.51 -0.65 5.04
C LEU A 345 -22.54 0.07 6.40
N VAL A 346 -22.41 1.40 6.39
CA VAL A 346 -22.57 2.23 7.61
C VAL A 346 -23.98 2.06 8.15
N ASN A 347 -24.98 2.12 7.30
CA ASN A 347 -26.38 1.95 7.70
C ASN A 347 -26.71 0.54 8.21
N GLU A 348 -26.12 -0.48 7.58
CA GLU A 348 -26.34 -1.88 7.95
C GLU A 348 -25.64 -2.25 9.27
N LYS A 349 -24.40 -1.77 9.46
CA LYS A 349 -23.51 -2.33 10.49
C LYS A 349 -23.17 -1.36 11.61
N CYS A 350 -23.25 -0.04 11.38
CA CYS A 350 -22.83 0.93 12.38
C CYS A 350 -24.02 1.49 13.16
N HIS A 351 -23.88 1.58 14.46
CA HIS A 351 -24.82 2.32 15.30
C HIS A 351 -24.21 3.63 15.84
N THR A 352 -22.88 3.79 15.71
CA THR A 352 -22.17 5.00 16.14
C THR A 352 -21.01 5.29 15.20
N LEU A 353 -20.87 6.53 14.79
CA LEU A 353 -19.72 7.06 14.07
C LEU A 353 -18.98 8.03 15.00
N VAL A 354 -17.68 7.81 15.17
CA VAL A 354 -16.81 8.70 15.94
C VAL A 354 -15.85 9.36 14.95
N PHE A 355 -15.97 10.67 14.76
CA PHE A 355 -15.05 11.39 13.89
C PHE A 355 -13.80 11.79 14.66
N MET A 356 -12.63 11.58 14.05
CA MET A 356 -11.34 11.87 14.64
C MET A 356 -10.45 12.59 13.62
N GLY A 357 -10.35 13.90 13.74
CA GLY A 357 -9.54 14.73 12.85
C GLY A 357 -9.58 16.20 13.23
N LEU A 358 -8.62 16.99 12.71
CA LEU A 358 -8.65 18.45 12.90
C LEU A 358 -9.75 19.11 12.08
N HIS A 359 -10.17 18.48 10.96
CA HIS A 359 -11.13 19.01 9.99
C HIS A 359 -12.17 17.95 9.63
N ASN A 360 -13.25 17.89 10.43
CA ASN A 360 -14.32 16.90 10.26
C ASN A 360 -15.57 17.46 9.52
N GLU A 361 -15.51 18.68 8.96
CA GLU A 361 -16.64 19.37 8.36
C GLU A 361 -17.32 18.53 7.27
N LYS A 362 -16.53 17.94 6.39
CA LYS A 362 -17.03 17.13 5.28
C LYS A 362 -17.69 15.83 5.75
N LEU A 363 -17.13 15.19 6.78
CA LEU A 363 -17.74 14.01 7.42
C LEU A 363 -19.06 14.36 8.06
N ARG A 364 -19.12 15.48 8.81
CA ARG A 364 -20.36 15.97 9.43
C ARG A 364 -21.43 16.30 8.40
N GLU A 365 -21.06 16.95 7.31
CA GLU A 365 -21.99 17.28 6.24
C GLU A 365 -22.55 16.01 5.58
N HIS A 366 -21.69 15.06 5.22
CA HIS A 366 -22.09 13.84 4.53
C HIS A 366 -22.94 12.93 5.44
N PHE A 367 -22.39 12.48 6.56
CA PHE A 367 -23.07 11.54 7.45
C PHE A 367 -24.21 12.18 8.25
N GLY A 368 -24.17 13.51 8.49
CA GLY A 368 -25.29 14.24 9.04
C GLY A 368 -26.54 14.15 8.17
N LYS A 369 -26.39 14.36 6.85
CA LYS A 369 -27.48 14.19 5.88
C LYS A 369 -27.97 12.74 5.83
N LEU A 370 -27.05 11.76 5.85
CA LEU A 370 -27.37 10.34 5.87
C LEU A 370 -28.24 9.99 7.08
N VAL A 371 -27.83 10.37 8.29
CA VAL A 371 -28.56 10.12 9.54
C VAL A 371 -29.93 10.84 9.55
N GLU A 372 -30.02 12.08 9.07
CA GLU A 372 -31.28 12.82 8.99
C GLU A 372 -32.28 12.14 8.03
N SER A 373 -31.82 11.63 6.90
CA SER A 373 -32.67 10.93 5.94
C SER A 373 -33.30 9.65 6.49
N GLN A 374 -32.76 9.12 7.58
CA GLN A 374 -33.18 7.85 8.18
C GLN A 374 -33.98 8.00 9.47
N LYS A 375 -34.00 9.19 10.10
CA LYS A 375 -34.72 9.44 11.37
C LYS A 375 -36.19 8.97 11.37
N SER A 376 -36.82 8.92 10.19
CA SER A 376 -38.18 8.43 10.03
C SER A 376 -38.34 6.96 9.69
N LYS A 377 -37.23 6.25 9.44
CA LYS A 377 -37.22 4.88 8.88
C LYS A 377 -36.67 3.81 9.85
N VAL A 378 -35.95 4.21 10.89
CA VAL A 378 -35.28 3.28 11.82
C VAL A 378 -35.59 3.63 13.27
N GLU A 379 -35.81 2.60 14.09
CA GLU A 379 -36.07 2.76 15.54
C GLU A 379 -34.88 3.36 16.32
N ARG A 380 -33.65 3.19 15.79
CA ARG A 380 -32.43 3.73 16.42
C ARG A 380 -31.56 4.40 15.35
N PRO A 381 -31.57 5.73 15.28
CA PRO A 381 -30.69 6.46 14.38
C PRO A 381 -29.22 6.29 14.79
N ILE A 382 -28.31 6.29 13.81
CA ILE A 382 -26.86 6.27 14.02
C ILE A 382 -26.47 7.51 14.83
N GLN A 383 -25.72 7.32 15.90
CA GLN A 383 -25.14 8.40 16.69
C GLN A 383 -23.86 8.92 16.02
N ILE A 384 -23.71 10.23 15.94
CA ILE A 384 -22.46 10.88 15.52
C ILE A 384 -21.82 11.57 16.72
N ILE A 385 -20.54 11.27 16.97
CA ILE A 385 -19.70 11.91 17.99
C ILE A 385 -18.50 12.52 17.30
N ASP A 386 -18.28 13.81 17.49
CA ASP A 386 -17.18 14.55 16.85
C ASP A 386 -16.06 14.80 17.85
N THR A 387 -14.83 14.39 17.49
CA THR A 387 -13.64 14.56 18.31
C THR A 387 -12.48 15.09 17.48
N ASN A 388 -11.49 15.69 18.12
CA ASN A 388 -10.34 16.29 17.46
C ASN A 388 -8.99 15.66 17.88
N ASN A 389 -9.03 14.57 18.61
CA ASN A 389 -7.85 13.82 19.03
C ASN A 389 -8.20 12.35 19.29
N LEU A 390 -7.16 11.51 19.35
CA LEU A 390 -7.30 10.06 19.51
C LEU A 390 -7.85 9.66 20.89
N HIS A 391 -7.41 10.33 21.94
CA HIS A 391 -7.82 9.97 23.30
C HIS A 391 -9.35 10.10 23.44
N ASP A 392 -9.89 11.24 23.04
CA ASP A 392 -11.33 11.49 23.10
C ASP A 392 -12.12 10.57 22.15
N ALA A 393 -11.56 10.24 20.97
CA ALA A 393 -12.19 9.29 20.07
C ALA A 393 -12.27 7.87 20.66
N VAL A 394 -11.22 7.40 21.32
CA VAL A 394 -11.21 6.09 21.98
C VAL A 394 -12.18 6.09 23.17
N GLN A 395 -12.21 7.15 23.99
CA GLN A 395 -13.15 7.29 25.11
C GLN A 395 -14.60 7.35 24.63
N ALA A 396 -14.88 8.12 23.57
CA ALA A 396 -16.22 8.19 22.97
C ALA A 396 -16.69 6.82 22.48
N ALA A 397 -15.83 6.10 21.77
CA ALA A 397 -16.12 4.75 21.30
C ALA A 397 -16.33 3.76 22.45
N TYR A 398 -15.51 3.85 23.51
CA TYR A 398 -15.64 3.03 24.73
C TYR A 398 -16.99 3.22 25.43
N HIS A 399 -17.49 4.43 25.49
CA HIS A 399 -18.80 4.74 26.13
C HIS A 399 -19.98 4.39 25.22
N ALA A 400 -19.84 4.48 23.90
CA ALA A 400 -20.89 4.17 22.94
C ALA A 400 -21.07 2.66 22.72
N ALA A 401 -19.99 1.88 22.79
CA ALA A 401 -19.99 0.45 22.53
C ALA A 401 -20.61 -0.36 23.71
N LYS A 402 -21.28 -1.44 23.36
CA LYS A 402 -21.91 -2.40 24.27
C LYS A 402 -21.25 -3.79 24.12
N GLU A 403 -21.46 -4.64 25.12
CA GLU A 403 -21.03 -6.04 25.04
C GLU A 403 -21.54 -6.70 23.73
N GLY A 404 -20.64 -7.36 23.03
CA GLY A 404 -20.90 -7.98 21.72
C GLY A 404 -20.60 -7.09 20.52
N ASP A 405 -20.37 -5.79 20.70
CA ASP A 405 -20.01 -4.86 19.63
C ASP A 405 -18.54 -5.00 19.19
N THR A 406 -18.26 -4.45 18.02
CA THR A 406 -16.90 -4.17 17.56
C THR A 406 -16.64 -2.68 17.49
N VAL A 407 -15.53 -2.20 18.06
CA VAL A 407 -14.96 -0.88 17.76
C VAL A 407 -13.92 -1.04 16.67
N LEU A 408 -14.14 -0.38 15.54
CA LEU A 408 -13.29 -0.43 14.36
C LEU A 408 -12.66 0.94 14.11
N LEU A 409 -11.32 1.04 14.22
CA LEU A 409 -10.57 2.17 13.67
C LEU A 409 -10.34 1.91 12.18
N SER A 410 -11.11 2.53 11.29
CA SER A 410 -10.91 2.45 9.83
C SER A 410 -11.14 3.84 9.21
N PRO A 411 -10.10 4.67 9.18
CA PRO A 411 -10.22 6.12 9.11
C PRO A 411 -10.72 6.71 7.79
N CYS A 412 -10.72 6.01 6.68
CA CYS A 412 -10.96 6.52 5.31
C CYS A 412 -9.96 7.59 4.84
N CYS A 413 -9.21 8.19 5.73
CA CYS A 413 -8.40 9.38 5.50
C CYS A 413 -6.93 9.13 5.84
N ALA A 414 -6.05 9.93 5.22
CA ALA A 414 -4.64 9.96 5.61
C ALA A 414 -4.49 10.48 7.05
N SER A 415 -3.37 10.13 7.71
CA SER A 415 -3.14 10.39 9.14
C SER A 415 -2.45 11.73 9.45
N PHE A 416 -1.96 12.43 8.42
CA PHE A 416 -1.00 13.54 8.54
C PHE A 416 -1.55 14.85 9.14
N ASP A 417 -2.78 14.87 9.62
CA ASP A 417 -3.35 15.98 10.38
C ASP A 417 -3.03 15.87 11.88
N LEU A 418 -3.09 14.67 12.46
CA LEU A 418 -2.88 14.43 13.89
C LEU A 418 -1.66 13.56 14.19
N PHE A 419 -1.13 12.84 13.21
CA PHE A 419 -0.10 11.81 13.39
C PHE A 419 1.00 11.93 12.33
N LYS A 420 2.18 11.37 12.63
CA LYS A 420 3.32 11.32 11.70
C LYS A 420 3.10 10.37 10.54
N SER A 421 2.40 9.26 10.78
CA SER A 421 2.08 8.24 9.79
C SER A 421 0.86 7.43 10.22
N TYR A 422 0.36 6.51 9.36
CA TYR A 422 -0.72 5.60 9.74
C TYR A 422 -0.25 4.56 10.78
N GLU A 423 1.02 4.21 10.78
CA GLU A 423 1.63 3.36 11.80
C GLU A 423 1.56 4.04 13.16
N ASP A 424 2.02 5.28 13.26
CA ASP A 424 1.96 6.09 14.48
C ASP A 424 0.52 6.22 15.01
N ARG A 425 -0.45 6.46 14.13
CA ARG A 425 -1.88 6.45 14.50
C ARG A 425 -2.33 5.10 15.04
N GLY A 426 -1.92 4.02 14.39
CA GLY A 426 -2.29 2.66 14.79
C GLY A 426 -1.66 2.22 16.10
N GLU A 427 -0.39 2.55 16.33
CA GLU A 427 0.31 2.28 17.58
C GLU A 427 -0.31 3.02 18.76
N GLN A 428 -0.54 4.33 18.62
CA GLN A 428 -1.20 5.14 19.63
C GLN A 428 -2.61 4.64 19.94
N PHE A 429 -3.36 4.19 18.91
CA PHE A 429 -4.68 3.58 19.13
C PHE A 429 -4.58 2.29 19.94
N MET A 430 -3.67 1.38 19.58
CA MET A 430 -3.49 0.15 20.32
C MET A 430 -3.08 0.40 21.77
N GLU A 431 -2.19 1.38 21.99
CA GLU A 431 -1.77 1.76 23.33
C GLU A 431 -2.95 2.35 24.15
N ALA A 432 -3.76 3.23 23.54
CA ALA A 432 -4.92 3.80 24.20
C ALA A 432 -5.96 2.72 24.57
N VAL A 433 -6.23 1.77 23.67
CA VAL A 433 -7.15 0.65 23.93
C VAL A 433 -6.66 -0.26 25.06
N ARG A 434 -5.35 -0.53 25.13
CA ARG A 434 -4.77 -1.38 26.20
C ARG A 434 -4.81 -0.73 27.58
N LYS A 435 -5.06 0.58 27.64
CA LYS A 435 -5.19 1.35 28.90
C LYS A 435 -6.64 1.48 29.37
N LEU A 436 -7.63 1.00 28.61
CA LEU A 436 -9.05 0.95 29.00
C LEU A 436 -9.31 -0.14 30.04
#